data_0b162cd3c26e8c65f4cd554ad943e378
#
_entry.id   0b162cd3c26e8c65f4cd554ad943e378
#
_cell.length_a   1.000
_cell.length_b   1.000
_cell.length_c   1.000
_cell.angle_alpha   90.00
_cell.angle_beta   90.00
_cell.angle_gamma   90.00
#
_symmetry.space_group_name_H-M   'P 1'
#
loop_
_entity.id
_entity.type
_entity.pdbx_description
1 polymer ?
#
loop_
_entity_poly.entity_id
_entity_poly.type
_entity_poly.pdbx_seq_one_letter_code
_entity_poly.pdbx_strand_id
1 'polypeptide(L)'
;MRRNALRSAGLTEPAPAFQGSSVHWRAGNGTGQGMADSAAKIVFLFDVDNTLLDNDAVQADLSAHLQREFGRASRDRYWAIFEELRAQLGYADYLGALQRYRLENLDDPQLLRVSFFLVDYPFADRLYAGALAALARCARLGTTVILSDGDVVFQPRKVQRAGLWDAVDGRVLIYLHKEQMLDAVERRFPADHYVMVDDKLRILTAMKQVWRERLTTVFARQGHYALDARELQAYPLADLTLAHIGELVDCSLGLVPGAGHGQRLG
;
A
#
# COMPACT_ATOMS: atom_id res chain seq x y z
N MET A 1 -15.14 10.91 -63.46
CA MET A 1 -16.40 10.36 -62.91
C MET A 1 -16.20 8.91 -62.54
N ARG A 2 -16.07 8.58 -61.26
CA ARG A 2 -16.38 7.27 -60.66
C ARG A 2 -16.50 7.53 -59.17
N ARG A 3 -17.73 7.51 -58.65
CA ARG A 3 -18.05 7.58 -57.21
C ARG A 3 -17.86 6.18 -56.61
N ASN A 4 -17.06 6.04 -55.59
CA ASN A 4 -17.01 4.85 -54.75
C ASN A 4 -17.84 5.09 -53.49
N ALA A 5 -18.92 4.32 -53.40
CA ALA A 5 -19.78 4.26 -52.23
C ALA A 5 -19.10 3.45 -51.13
N LEU A 6 -18.84 4.06 -50.00
CA LEU A 6 -18.50 3.37 -48.75
C LEU A 6 -19.75 2.74 -48.15
N ARG A 7 -19.82 1.43 -48.12
CA ARG A 7 -20.81 0.64 -47.41
C ARG A 7 -20.51 0.72 -45.90
N SER A 8 -21.47 1.20 -45.14
CA SER A 8 -21.51 1.13 -43.68
C SER A 8 -21.69 -0.34 -43.29
N ALA A 9 -20.65 -0.93 -42.67
CA ALA A 9 -20.78 -2.18 -41.94
C ALA A 9 -21.24 -1.87 -40.52
N GLY A 10 -22.44 -2.33 -40.17
CA GLY A 10 -22.98 -2.23 -38.79
C GLY A 10 -22.20 -3.11 -37.82
N LEU A 11 -21.70 -2.50 -36.80
CA LEU A 11 -21.18 -3.17 -35.62
C LEU A 11 -22.29 -3.21 -34.57
N THR A 12 -22.94 -4.34 -34.43
CA THR A 12 -23.83 -4.62 -33.30
C THR A 12 -23.59 -6.05 -32.85
N GLU A 13 -22.62 -6.25 -32.00
CA GLU A 13 -22.66 -7.33 -31.00
C GLU A 13 -22.01 -6.79 -29.72
N PRO A 14 -22.70 -6.83 -28.57
CA PRO A 14 -22.09 -6.51 -27.29
C PRO A 14 -21.12 -7.63 -26.90
N ALA A 15 -19.94 -7.26 -26.45
CA ALA A 15 -18.97 -8.16 -25.89
C ALA A 15 -19.58 -9.04 -24.79
N PRO A 16 -19.17 -10.34 -24.67
CA PRO A 16 -19.68 -11.20 -23.62
C PRO A 16 -19.32 -10.65 -22.26
N ALA A 17 -20.31 -10.58 -21.37
CA ALA A 17 -20.11 -10.19 -19.98
C ALA A 17 -19.08 -11.12 -19.31
N PHE A 18 -18.10 -10.51 -18.69
CA PHE A 18 -17.09 -11.21 -17.89
C PHE A 18 -17.83 -11.90 -16.73
N GLN A 19 -18.00 -13.22 -16.82
CA GLN A 19 -18.50 -14.01 -15.70
C GLN A 19 -17.36 -14.19 -14.71
N GLY A 20 -17.25 -13.21 -13.80
CA GLY A 20 -16.38 -13.34 -12.65
C GLY A 20 -16.87 -14.46 -11.76
N SER A 21 -16.01 -15.48 -11.53
CA SER A 21 -16.23 -16.47 -10.49
C SER A 21 -16.37 -15.75 -9.16
N SER A 22 -17.61 -15.70 -8.64
CA SER A 22 -17.92 -15.19 -7.32
C SER A 22 -17.28 -16.10 -6.28
N VAL A 23 -16.22 -15.60 -5.64
CA VAL A 23 -15.70 -16.23 -4.41
C VAL A 23 -16.77 -16.01 -3.33
N HIS A 24 -17.55 -17.06 -3.07
CA HIS A 24 -18.55 -17.06 -2.02
C HIS A 24 -17.85 -17.18 -0.66
N TRP A 25 -17.78 -16.08 0.05
CA TRP A 25 -17.53 -16.09 1.49
C TRP A 25 -18.77 -16.66 2.19
N ARG A 26 -18.69 -17.88 2.71
CA ARG A 26 -19.72 -18.43 3.58
C ARG A 26 -19.68 -17.67 4.91
N ALA A 27 -20.69 -16.85 5.15
CA ALA A 27 -21.02 -16.41 6.48
C ALA A 27 -21.52 -17.63 7.28
N GLY A 28 -20.78 -18.07 8.27
CA GLY A 28 -21.22 -19.09 9.21
C GLY A 28 -22.30 -18.50 10.11
N ASN A 29 -23.57 -18.92 9.91
CA ASN A 29 -24.64 -18.69 10.86
C ASN A 29 -24.43 -19.58 12.08
N GLY A 30 -23.82 -19.04 13.11
CA GLY A 30 -23.80 -19.61 14.45
C GLY A 30 -24.80 -18.90 15.36
N THR A 31 -26.00 -19.41 15.49
CA THR A 31 -26.92 -19.04 16.58
C THR A 31 -26.42 -19.69 17.86
N GLY A 32 -25.83 -18.88 18.74
CA GLY A 32 -25.43 -19.28 20.09
C GLY A 32 -25.47 -18.04 20.98
N GLN A 33 -26.59 -17.84 21.69
CA GLN A 33 -26.68 -16.91 22.81
C GLN A 33 -25.77 -17.43 23.94
N GLY A 34 -24.66 -16.74 24.13
CA GLY A 34 -23.81 -16.80 25.30
C GLY A 34 -23.21 -15.40 25.40
N MET A 35 -23.49 -14.69 26.50
CA MET A 35 -22.75 -13.48 26.87
C MET A 35 -21.31 -13.92 27.21
N ALA A 36 -20.52 -14.15 26.18
CA ALA A 36 -19.08 -14.19 26.29
C ALA A 36 -18.60 -12.75 26.17
N ASP A 37 -17.79 -12.34 27.12
CA ASP A 37 -17.00 -11.12 27.08
C ASP A 37 -16.26 -11.09 25.72
N SER A 38 -16.81 -10.35 24.76
CA SER A 38 -16.29 -10.32 23.40
C SER A 38 -14.99 -9.53 23.44
N ALA A 39 -13.87 -10.22 23.35
CA ALA A 39 -12.57 -9.56 23.23
C ALA A 39 -12.62 -8.49 22.15
N ALA A 40 -12.12 -7.29 22.45
CA ALA A 40 -12.15 -6.15 21.53
C ALA A 40 -11.55 -6.54 20.18
N LYS A 41 -12.29 -6.26 19.11
CA LYS A 41 -11.87 -6.56 17.74
C LYS A 41 -10.82 -5.55 17.29
N ILE A 42 -9.59 -6.01 17.08
CA ILE A 42 -8.47 -5.17 16.65
C ILE A 42 -8.14 -5.45 15.18
N VAL A 43 -7.91 -4.38 14.41
CA VAL A 43 -7.40 -4.44 13.04
C VAL A 43 -6.07 -3.71 12.95
N PHE A 44 -5.05 -4.41 12.47
CA PHE A 44 -3.73 -3.88 12.18
C PHE A 44 -3.64 -3.55 10.70
N LEU A 45 -3.36 -2.29 10.40
CA LEU A 45 -3.20 -1.75 9.06
C LEU A 45 -1.72 -1.47 8.82
N PHE A 46 -1.16 -2.00 7.75
CA PHE A 46 0.25 -1.83 7.41
C PHE A 46 0.41 -1.15 6.06
N ASP A 47 1.17 -0.07 6.03
CA ASP A 47 1.74 0.44 4.79
C ASP A 47 2.81 -0.52 4.25
N VAL A 48 3.18 -0.35 2.98
CA VAL A 48 4.15 -1.22 2.29
C VAL A 48 5.48 -0.52 2.09
N ASP A 49 5.45 0.60 1.34
CA ASP A 49 6.66 1.26 0.83
C ASP A 49 7.40 2.00 1.95
N ASN A 50 8.64 1.60 2.19
CA ASN A 50 9.47 2.07 3.31
C ASN A 50 8.92 1.75 4.71
N THR A 51 7.86 0.94 4.79
CA THR A 51 7.34 0.40 6.06
C THR A 51 7.63 -1.09 6.19
N LEU A 52 7.17 -1.92 5.25
CA LEU A 52 7.47 -3.36 5.20
C LEU A 52 8.56 -3.69 4.18
N LEU A 53 8.71 -2.86 3.14
CA LEU A 53 9.57 -3.06 2.00
C LEU A 53 10.41 -1.80 1.74
N ASP A 54 11.72 -1.99 1.54
CA ASP A 54 12.69 -0.93 1.20
C ASP A 54 12.46 -0.45 -0.25
N ASN A 55 11.53 0.49 -0.40
CA ASN A 55 11.20 1.07 -1.70
C ASN A 55 12.30 2.02 -2.20
N ASP A 56 13.12 2.58 -1.32
CA ASP A 56 14.26 3.40 -1.70
C ASP A 56 15.31 2.56 -2.43
N ALA A 57 15.57 1.34 -1.96
CA ALA A 57 16.43 0.40 -2.66
C ALA A 57 15.84 -0.04 -4.01
N VAL A 58 14.52 -0.24 -4.12
CA VAL A 58 13.84 -0.54 -5.40
C VAL A 58 14.05 0.61 -6.39
N GLN A 59 13.91 1.87 -5.95
CA GLN A 59 14.15 3.05 -6.78
C GLN A 59 15.61 3.16 -7.22
N ALA A 60 16.55 2.89 -6.33
CA ALA A 60 17.98 2.89 -6.64
C ALA A 60 18.32 1.83 -7.71
N ASP A 61 17.75 0.63 -7.58
CA ASP A 61 17.95 -0.46 -8.55
C ASP A 61 17.32 -0.13 -9.92
N LEU A 62 16.13 0.47 -9.94
CA LEU A 62 15.50 0.96 -11.18
C LEU A 62 16.38 2.03 -11.82
N SER A 63 16.89 2.97 -11.04
CA SER A 63 17.76 4.03 -11.53
C SER A 63 19.05 3.46 -12.16
N ALA A 64 19.65 2.47 -11.49
CA ALA A 64 20.84 1.77 -12.00
C ALA A 64 20.50 0.97 -13.27
N HIS A 65 19.35 0.31 -13.33
CA HIS A 65 18.88 -0.41 -14.52
C HIS A 65 18.70 0.56 -15.70
N LEU A 66 17.97 1.67 -15.52
CA LEU A 66 17.76 2.68 -16.55
C LEU A 66 19.09 3.25 -17.05
N GLN A 67 20.02 3.57 -16.15
CA GLN A 67 21.33 4.09 -16.54
C GLN A 67 22.15 3.08 -17.35
N ARG A 68 22.14 1.81 -16.99
CA ARG A 68 22.88 0.74 -17.63
C ARG A 68 22.33 0.42 -19.02
N GLU A 69 21.01 0.32 -19.16
CA GLU A 69 20.35 -0.11 -20.41
C GLU A 69 20.12 1.05 -21.39
N PHE A 70 19.86 2.27 -20.91
CA PHE A 70 19.44 3.41 -21.73
C PHE A 70 20.34 4.65 -21.59
N GLY A 71 21.31 4.61 -20.68
CA GLY A 71 22.20 5.73 -20.41
C GLY A 71 21.63 6.79 -19.46
N ARG A 72 22.51 7.72 -19.08
CA ARG A 72 22.23 8.71 -18.04
C ARG A 72 21.08 9.66 -18.42
N ALA A 73 21.07 10.14 -19.65
CA ALA A 73 20.05 11.11 -20.11
C ALA A 73 18.62 10.53 -20.01
N SER A 74 18.45 9.27 -20.43
CA SER A 74 17.17 8.56 -20.38
C SER A 74 16.71 8.31 -18.94
N ARG A 75 17.63 7.89 -18.06
CA ARG A 75 17.36 7.77 -16.63
C ARG A 75 16.89 9.10 -16.04
N ASP A 76 17.62 10.18 -16.28
CA ASP A 76 17.30 11.51 -15.71
C ASP A 76 15.95 12.01 -16.24
N ARG A 77 15.65 11.77 -17.54
CA ARG A 77 14.34 12.13 -18.11
C ARG A 77 13.18 11.32 -17.52
N TYR A 78 13.37 10.00 -17.34
CA TYR A 78 12.36 9.15 -16.71
C TYR A 78 12.01 9.65 -15.30
N TRP A 79 13.04 9.96 -14.49
CA TRP A 79 12.83 10.47 -13.13
C TRP A 79 12.20 11.87 -13.11
N ALA A 80 12.54 12.75 -14.04
CA ALA A 80 11.87 14.03 -14.19
C ALA A 80 10.37 13.87 -14.46
N ILE A 81 10.00 12.95 -15.37
CA ILE A 81 8.61 12.62 -15.67
C ILE A 81 7.91 12.02 -14.44
N PHE A 82 8.59 11.12 -13.71
CA PHE A 82 8.06 10.53 -12.50
C PHE A 82 7.71 11.58 -11.45
N GLU A 83 8.60 12.54 -11.20
CA GLU A 83 8.36 13.62 -10.25
C GLU A 83 7.27 14.60 -10.72
N GLU A 84 7.21 14.90 -12.02
CA GLU A 84 6.11 15.68 -12.62
C GLU A 84 4.75 15.01 -12.36
N LEU A 85 4.66 13.68 -12.60
CA LEU A 85 3.45 12.90 -12.35
C LEU A 85 3.11 12.84 -10.87
N ARG A 86 4.11 12.60 -10.02
CA ARG A 86 3.91 12.55 -8.56
C ARG A 86 3.34 13.86 -8.02
N ALA A 87 3.83 15.01 -8.52
CA ALA A 87 3.31 16.32 -8.15
C ALA A 87 1.87 16.55 -8.65
N GLN A 88 1.50 15.99 -9.82
CA GLN A 88 0.16 16.12 -10.39
C GLN A 88 -0.87 15.19 -9.75
N LEU A 89 -0.48 13.95 -9.47
CA LEU A 89 -1.37 12.87 -9.03
C LEU A 89 -1.41 12.69 -7.51
N GLY A 90 -0.36 13.13 -6.81
CA GLY A 90 -0.23 12.97 -5.37
C GLY A 90 0.28 11.60 -4.92
N TYR A 91 0.59 10.69 -5.86
CA TYR A 91 1.15 9.37 -5.57
C TYR A 91 2.24 8.98 -6.58
N ALA A 92 3.01 7.94 -6.28
CA ALA A 92 4.09 7.43 -7.12
C ALA A 92 3.53 6.53 -8.23
N ASP A 93 3.63 6.96 -9.49
CA ASP A 93 3.17 6.21 -10.67
C ASP A 93 4.34 5.84 -11.57
N TYR A 94 4.96 4.70 -11.30
CA TYR A 94 6.10 4.18 -12.06
C TYR A 94 5.74 3.78 -13.49
N LEU A 95 4.58 3.14 -13.65
CA LEU A 95 4.11 2.68 -14.96
C LEU A 95 3.63 3.85 -15.81
N GLY A 96 2.94 4.82 -15.21
CA GLY A 96 2.54 6.06 -15.88
C GLY A 96 3.75 6.88 -16.33
N ALA A 97 4.81 6.94 -15.53
CA ALA A 97 6.07 7.57 -15.93
C ALA A 97 6.69 6.86 -17.15
N LEU A 98 6.67 5.52 -17.18
CA LEU A 98 7.15 4.76 -18.34
C LEU A 98 6.29 5.01 -19.58
N GLN A 99 4.95 5.06 -19.44
CA GLN A 99 4.05 5.34 -20.55
C GLN A 99 4.24 6.78 -21.10
N ARG A 100 4.47 7.76 -20.21
CA ARG A 100 4.75 9.14 -20.64
C ARG A 100 6.12 9.25 -21.32
N TYR A 101 7.15 8.60 -20.79
CA TYR A 101 8.47 8.51 -21.40
C TYR A 101 8.40 7.89 -22.79
N ARG A 102 7.58 6.86 -22.99
CA ARG A 102 7.37 6.22 -24.30
C ARG A 102 6.87 7.20 -25.36
N LEU A 103 6.04 8.18 -24.99
CA LEU A 103 5.54 9.17 -25.98
C LEU A 103 6.66 10.04 -26.58
N GLU A 104 7.78 10.17 -25.87
CA GLU A 104 8.97 10.88 -26.34
C GLU A 104 9.95 9.95 -27.09
N ASN A 105 9.74 8.62 -27.05
CA ASN A 105 10.64 7.61 -27.57
C ASN A 105 9.85 6.46 -28.24
N LEU A 106 9.01 6.79 -29.22
CA LEU A 106 8.04 5.86 -29.82
C LEU A 106 8.68 4.65 -30.52
N ASP A 107 9.92 4.81 -31.02
CA ASP A 107 10.61 3.79 -31.81
C ASP A 107 11.56 2.91 -30.96
N ASP A 108 11.61 3.09 -29.64
CA ASP A 108 12.50 2.31 -28.78
C ASP A 108 11.84 1.00 -28.28
N PRO A 109 12.15 -0.16 -28.89
CA PRO A 109 11.59 -1.44 -28.46
C PRO A 109 12.13 -1.92 -27.11
N GLN A 110 13.24 -1.32 -26.61
CA GLN A 110 13.86 -1.72 -25.36
C GLN A 110 13.06 -1.27 -24.13
N LEU A 111 12.11 -0.33 -24.29
CA LEU A 111 11.21 0.11 -23.21
C LEU A 111 10.42 -1.04 -22.59
N LEU A 112 10.19 -2.12 -23.33
CA LEU A 112 9.58 -3.35 -22.78
C LEU A 112 10.43 -3.97 -21.64
N ARG A 113 11.74 -3.80 -21.67
CA ARG A 113 12.63 -4.29 -20.61
C ARG A 113 12.44 -3.56 -19.30
N VAL A 114 12.10 -2.26 -19.37
CA VAL A 114 11.77 -1.48 -18.16
C VAL A 114 10.48 -1.97 -17.52
N SER A 115 9.46 -2.28 -18.35
CA SER A 115 8.21 -2.83 -17.83
C SER A 115 8.43 -4.19 -17.17
N PHE A 116 9.23 -5.07 -17.77
CA PHE A 116 9.59 -6.36 -17.16
C PHE A 116 10.36 -6.18 -15.86
N PHE A 117 11.34 -5.26 -15.84
CA PHE A 117 12.06 -4.94 -14.61
C PHE A 117 11.08 -4.52 -13.50
N LEU A 118 10.16 -3.59 -13.77
CA LEU A 118 9.20 -3.12 -12.79
C LEU A 118 8.26 -4.24 -12.30
N VAL A 119 7.64 -4.96 -13.24
CA VAL A 119 6.58 -5.94 -12.91
C VAL A 119 7.15 -7.23 -12.33
N ASP A 120 8.38 -7.62 -12.72
CA ASP A 120 9.02 -8.87 -12.31
C ASP A 120 10.16 -8.71 -11.31
N TYR A 121 10.36 -7.50 -10.80
CA TYR A 121 11.37 -7.22 -9.77
C TYR A 121 11.24 -8.19 -8.56
N PRO A 122 12.36 -8.66 -7.98
CA PRO A 122 12.35 -9.57 -6.84
C PRO A 122 12.06 -8.83 -5.52
N PHE A 123 10.84 -8.34 -5.35
CA PHE A 123 10.43 -7.52 -4.21
C PHE A 123 10.63 -8.21 -2.85
N ALA A 124 10.60 -9.54 -2.80
CA ALA A 124 10.85 -10.30 -1.57
C ALA A 124 12.24 -10.03 -0.99
N ASP A 125 13.24 -9.77 -1.84
CA ASP A 125 14.62 -9.47 -1.43
C ASP A 125 14.77 -8.06 -0.85
N ARG A 126 13.71 -7.26 -0.92
CA ARG A 126 13.66 -5.89 -0.41
C ARG A 126 12.75 -5.72 0.82
N LEU A 127 12.23 -6.81 1.36
CA LEU A 127 11.54 -6.74 2.65
C LEU A 127 12.54 -6.33 3.75
N TYR A 128 12.11 -5.41 4.59
CA TYR A 128 12.89 -5.10 5.80
C TYR A 128 12.98 -6.30 6.72
N ALA A 129 14.11 -6.43 7.42
CA ALA A 129 14.32 -7.49 8.39
C ALA A 129 13.19 -7.48 9.44
N GLY A 130 12.58 -8.64 9.66
CA GLY A 130 11.48 -8.80 10.61
C GLY A 130 10.08 -8.41 10.09
N ALA A 131 9.91 -7.90 8.87
CA ALA A 131 8.61 -7.48 8.34
C ALA A 131 7.55 -8.60 8.37
N LEU A 132 7.87 -9.79 7.87
CA LEU A 132 6.95 -10.93 7.92
C LEU A 132 6.70 -11.43 9.35
N ALA A 133 7.71 -11.37 10.22
CA ALA A 133 7.57 -11.74 11.62
C ALA A 133 6.65 -10.77 12.38
N ALA A 134 6.75 -9.46 12.09
CA ALA A 134 5.85 -8.44 12.62
C ALA A 134 4.39 -8.67 12.20
N LEU A 135 4.14 -8.96 10.92
CA LEU A 135 2.80 -9.34 10.43
C LEU A 135 2.27 -10.58 11.15
N ALA A 136 3.08 -11.65 11.24
CA ALA A 136 2.70 -12.89 11.92
C ALA A 136 2.44 -12.69 13.42
N ARG A 137 3.18 -11.78 14.08
CA ARG A 137 2.95 -11.40 15.48
C ARG A 137 1.61 -10.69 15.65
N CYS A 138 1.31 -9.70 14.79
CA CYS A 138 0.05 -8.96 14.84
C CYS A 138 -1.16 -9.83 14.48
N ALA A 139 -0.99 -10.78 13.56
CA ALA A 139 -2.05 -11.73 13.19
C ALA A 139 -2.53 -12.61 14.38
N ARG A 140 -1.69 -12.79 15.40
CA ARG A 140 -2.10 -13.47 16.66
C ARG A 140 -2.91 -12.60 17.61
N LEU A 141 -2.89 -11.27 17.38
CA LEU A 141 -3.58 -10.29 18.24
C LEU A 141 -4.86 -9.76 17.58
N GLY A 142 -4.96 -9.82 16.26
CA GLY A 142 -6.10 -9.29 15.53
C GLY A 142 -5.99 -9.54 14.04
N THR A 143 -6.84 -8.87 13.25
CA THR A 143 -6.82 -8.99 11.80
C THR A 143 -5.72 -8.10 11.21
N THR A 144 -4.82 -8.68 10.42
CA THR A 144 -3.80 -7.91 9.66
C THR A 144 -4.29 -7.59 8.26
N VAL A 145 -4.07 -6.37 7.81
CA VAL A 145 -4.49 -5.84 6.49
C VAL A 145 -3.35 -4.98 5.94
N ILE A 146 -3.02 -5.14 4.67
CA ILE A 146 -2.21 -4.16 3.94
C ILE A 146 -3.11 -3.00 3.54
N LEU A 147 -2.69 -1.78 3.85
CA LEU A 147 -3.34 -0.54 3.45
C LEU A 147 -2.30 0.40 2.85
N SER A 148 -2.24 0.49 1.54
CA SER A 148 -1.18 1.20 0.82
C SER A 148 -1.73 2.17 -0.21
N ASP A 149 -0.95 3.21 -0.53
CA ASP A 149 -1.19 4.06 -1.67
C ASP A 149 -0.51 3.47 -2.92
N GLY A 150 -1.12 3.66 -4.09
CA GLY A 150 -0.53 3.20 -5.34
C GLY A 150 -1.54 3.00 -6.46
N ASP A 151 -1.02 2.62 -7.63
CA ASP A 151 -1.83 2.27 -8.79
C ASP A 151 -2.37 0.83 -8.70
N VAL A 152 -3.34 0.51 -9.56
CA VAL A 152 -4.06 -0.79 -9.55
C VAL A 152 -3.30 -1.94 -10.21
N VAL A 153 -2.11 -1.72 -10.76
CA VAL A 153 -1.31 -2.74 -11.47
C VAL A 153 -0.01 -3.02 -10.73
N PHE A 154 0.80 -1.99 -10.51
CA PHE A 154 2.15 -2.12 -9.96
C PHE A 154 2.13 -2.43 -8.46
N GLN A 155 1.32 -1.69 -7.69
CA GLN A 155 1.29 -1.89 -6.24
C GLN A 155 0.76 -3.28 -5.81
N PRO A 156 -0.36 -3.81 -6.38
CA PRO A 156 -0.78 -5.18 -6.08
C PRO A 156 0.28 -6.21 -6.49
N ARG A 157 0.96 -6.00 -7.62
CA ARG A 157 2.02 -6.90 -8.09
C ARG A 157 3.23 -6.90 -7.15
N LYS A 158 3.64 -5.72 -6.66
CA LYS A 158 4.67 -5.56 -5.64
C LYS A 158 4.30 -6.34 -4.37
N VAL A 159 3.11 -6.12 -3.83
CA VAL A 159 2.60 -6.79 -2.63
C VAL A 159 2.60 -8.31 -2.81
N GLN A 160 2.15 -8.80 -3.96
CA GLN A 160 2.11 -10.23 -4.28
C GLN A 160 3.53 -10.82 -4.36
N ARG A 161 4.42 -10.22 -5.13
CA ARG A 161 5.79 -10.71 -5.33
C ARG A 161 6.69 -10.57 -4.10
N ALA A 162 6.34 -9.67 -3.19
CA ALA A 162 6.99 -9.58 -1.90
C ALA A 162 6.53 -10.67 -0.91
N GLY A 163 5.51 -11.49 -1.24
CA GLY A 163 4.92 -12.47 -0.33
C GLY A 163 3.98 -11.86 0.72
N LEU A 164 3.78 -10.55 0.69
CA LEU A 164 2.92 -9.84 1.64
C LEU A 164 1.44 -10.17 1.45
N TRP A 165 1.02 -10.46 0.20
CA TRP A 165 -0.34 -10.88 -0.11
C TRP A 165 -0.76 -12.12 0.68
N ASP A 166 0.10 -13.14 0.66
CA ASP A 166 -0.16 -14.40 1.35
C ASP A 166 -0.02 -14.23 2.88
N ALA A 167 0.92 -13.39 3.32
CA ALA A 167 1.13 -13.12 4.75
C ALA A 167 -0.09 -12.47 5.44
N VAL A 168 -0.99 -11.84 4.68
CA VAL A 168 -2.24 -11.25 5.19
C VAL A 168 -3.49 -11.94 4.64
N ASP A 169 -3.39 -13.16 4.09
CA ASP A 169 -4.50 -13.94 3.49
C ASP A 169 -5.33 -13.12 2.49
N GLY A 170 -4.66 -12.34 1.63
CA GLY A 170 -5.28 -11.51 0.62
C GLY A 170 -6.02 -10.28 1.12
N ARG A 171 -5.91 -9.94 2.41
CA ARG A 171 -6.51 -8.71 2.97
C ARG A 171 -5.68 -7.50 2.59
N VAL A 172 -5.84 -7.05 1.36
CA VAL A 172 -5.07 -5.95 0.75
C VAL A 172 -6.02 -4.88 0.25
N LEU A 173 -5.77 -3.64 0.66
CA LEU A 173 -6.45 -2.43 0.20
C LEU A 173 -5.41 -1.49 -0.40
N ILE A 174 -5.64 -1.07 -1.64
CA ILE A 174 -4.78 -0.11 -2.34
C ILE A 174 -5.66 1.03 -2.82
N TYR A 175 -5.30 2.24 -2.44
CA TYR A 175 -6.00 3.47 -2.77
C TYR A 175 -5.03 4.50 -3.37
N LEU A 176 -5.55 5.60 -3.90
CA LEU A 176 -4.72 6.74 -4.30
C LEU A 176 -4.28 7.56 -3.09
N HIS A 177 -5.20 7.73 -2.12
CA HIS A 177 -5.00 8.45 -0.87
C HIS A 177 -5.72 7.69 0.25
N LYS A 178 -5.02 6.76 0.89
CA LYS A 178 -5.58 5.84 1.88
C LYS A 178 -6.18 6.56 3.10
N GLU A 179 -5.62 7.70 3.49
CA GLU A 179 -6.13 8.52 4.60
C GLU A 179 -7.50 9.14 4.33
N GLN A 180 -7.94 9.16 3.06
CA GLN A 180 -9.27 9.66 2.67
C GLN A 180 -10.29 8.52 2.54
N MET A 181 -9.88 7.27 2.69
CA MET A 181 -10.71 6.08 2.44
C MET A 181 -11.11 5.34 3.71
N LEU A 182 -11.06 6.00 4.87
CA LEU A 182 -11.24 5.37 6.18
C LEU A 182 -12.63 4.75 6.35
N ASP A 183 -13.68 5.35 5.80
CA ASP A 183 -15.03 4.77 5.79
C ASP A 183 -15.10 3.45 5.00
N ALA A 184 -14.34 3.35 3.91
CA ALA A 184 -14.26 2.12 3.12
C ALA A 184 -13.47 1.03 3.87
N VAL A 185 -12.42 1.41 4.60
CA VAL A 185 -11.68 0.51 5.49
C VAL A 185 -12.58 -0.01 6.60
N GLU A 186 -13.34 0.85 7.29
CA GLU A 186 -14.27 0.47 8.35
C GLU A 186 -15.37 -0.47 7.87
N ARG A 187 -15.96 -0.19 6.70
CA ARG A 187 -16.99 -1.08 6.13
C ARG A 187 -16.45 -2.47 5.81
N ARG A 188 -15.19 -2.57 5.37
CA ARG A 188 -14.59 -3.85 4.98
C ARG A 188 -14.00 -4.61 6.16
N PHE A 189 -13.41 -3.90 7.09
CA PHE A 189 -12.76 -4.43 8.28
C PHE A 189 -13.23 -3.68 9.54
N PRO A 190 -14.49 -3.87 9.95
CA PRO A 190 -15.02 -3.21 11.14
C PRO A 190 -14.27 -3.67 12.39
N ALA A 191 -13.85 -2.72 13.23
CA ALA A 191 -13.10 -2.96 14.47
C ALA A 191 -13.46 -1.98 15.57
N ASP A 192 -13.23 -2.39 16.82
CA ASP A 192 -13.31 -1.51 17.97
C ASP A 192 -12.09 -0.60 18.06
N HIS A 193 -10.92 -1.13 17.61
CA HIS A 193 -9.66 -0.40 17.62
C HIS A 193 -8.82 -0.73 16.38
N TYR A 194 -8.16 0.28 15.84
CA TYR A 194 -7.22 0.17 14.72
C TYR A 194 -5.80 0.46 15.20
N VAL A 195 -4.84 -0.19 14.56
CA VAL A 195 -3.41 0.13 14.67
C VAL A 195 -2.90 0.38 13.27
N MET A 196 -2.38 1.58 13.00
CA MET A 196 -1.76 1.90 11.70
C MET A 196 -0.26 2.01 11.84
N VAL A 197 0.47 1.25 11.02
CA VAL A 197 1.92 1.25 10.92
C VAL A 197 2.31 1.88 9.58
N ASP A 198 3.07 2.97 9.61
CA ASP A 198 3.42 3.77 8.41
C ASP A 198 4.76 4.48 8.62
N ASP A 199 5.48 4.78 7.53
CA ASP A 199 6.72 5.59 7.53
C ASP A 199 6.45 7.10 7.42
N LYS A 200 5.19 7.53 7.25
CA LYS A 200 4.79 8.92 7.04
C LYS A 200 3.94 9.46 8.18
N LEU A 201 4.52 10.36 8.99
CA LEU A 201 3.78 11.04 10.06
C LEU A 201 2.56 11.80 9.54
N ARG A 202 2.60 12.35 8.32
CA ARG A 202 1.46 12.99 7.66
C ARG A 202 0.25 12.07 7.59
N ILE A 203 0.43 10.85 7.14
CA ILE A 203 -0.65 9.85 7.02
C ILE A 203 -1.17 9.46 8.39
N LEU A 204 -0.27 9.12 9.32
CA LEU A 204 -0.63 8.77 10.70
C LEU A 204 -1.44 9.87 11.38
N THR A 205 -1.00 11.14 11.22
CA THR A 205 -1.70 12.31 11.77
C THR A 205 -3.08 12.47 11.16
N ALA A 206 -3.21 12.39 9.84
CA ALA A 206 -4.50 12.53 9.15
C ALA A 206 -5.51 11.45 9.60
N MET A 207 -5.08 10.19 9.69
CA MET A 207 -5.93 9.10 10.16
C MET A 207 -6.28 9.26 11.64
N LYS A 208 -5.34 9.72 12.49
CA LYS A 208 -5.58 9.96 13.92
C LYS A 208 -6.61 11.07 14.15
N GLN A 209 -6.65 12.10 13.32
CA GLN A 209 -7.66 13.15 13.39
C GLN A 209 -9.09 12.62 13.18
N VAL A 210 -9.27 11.59 12.35
CA VAL A 210 -10.57 10.98 12.08
C VAL A 210 -10.94 9.95 13.16
N TRP A 211 -10.06 8.98 13.40
CA TRP A 211 -10.36 7.85 14.29
C TRP A 211 -10.05 8.10 15.78
N ARG A 212 -9.29 9.16 16.08
CA ARG A 212 -8.98 9.63 17.43
C ARG A 212 -8.50 8.48 18.34
N GLU A 213 -9.22 8.24 19.44
CA GLU A 213 -8.87 7.21 20.43
C GLU A 213 -9.02 5.76 19.89
N ARG A 214 -9.74 5.60 18.79
CA ARG A 214 -9.88 4.30 18.12
C ARG A 214 -8.66 3.93 17.27
N LEU A 215 -7.64 4.79 17.18
CA LEU A 215 -6.42 4.52 16.43
C LEU A 215 -5.19 4.62 17.32
N THR A 216 -4.35 3.59 17.29
CA THR A 216 -2.95 3.66 17.71
C THR A 216 -2.09 3.84 16.47
N THR A 217 -1.29 4.89 16.46
CA THR A 217 -0.35 5.19 15.38
C THR A 217 1.04 4.64 15.72
N VAL A 218 1.64 3.92 14.78
CA VAL A 218 2.99 3.36 14.90
C VAL A 218 3.84 3.88 13.76
N PHE A 219 4.83 4.67 14.08
CA PHE A 219 5.75 5.25 13.11
C PHE A 219 6.96 4.33 12.93
N ALA A 220 7.10 3.74 11.75
CA ALA A 220 8.29 2.99 11.36
C ALA A 220 9.32 3.98 10.80
N ARG A 221 10.37 4.26 11.58
CA ARG A 221 11.40 5.24 11.23
C ARG A 221 12.41 4.67 10.22
N GLN A 222 11.91 4.31 9.04
CA GLN A 222 12.64 3.71 7.93
C GLN A 222 12.38 4.50 6.64
N GLY A 223 13.32 4.40 5.68
CA GLY A 223 13.22 5.11 4.42
C GLY A 223 13.38 6.63 4.52
N HIS A 224 13.43 7.29 3.38
CA HIS A 224 13.81 8.70 3.29
C HIS A 224 12.78 9.66 3.92
N TYR A 225 11.45 9.35 3.85
CA TYR A 225 10.44 10.22 4.47
C TYR A 225 10.55 10.24 5.99
N ALA A 226 10.75 9.09 6.60
CA ALA A 226 10.88 8.97 8.04
C ALA A 226 12.17 9.57 8.60
N LEU A 227 13.14 9.87 7.73
CA LEU A 227 14.41 10.49 8.08
C LEU A 227 14.49 11.98 7.68
N ASP A 228 13.50 12.49 6.95
CA ASP A 228 13.46 13.92 6.58
C ASP A 228 13.11 14.79 7.80
N ALA A 229 14.03 15.66 8.19
CA ALA A 229 13.86 16.55 9.32
C ALA A 229 12.66 17.51 9.17
N ARG A 230 12.26 17.87 7.95
CA ARG A 230 11.10 18.72 7.69
C ARG A 230 9.81 17.99 8.00
N GLU A 231 9.68 16.73 7.55
CA GLU A 231 8.53 15.88 7.86
C GLU A 231 8.41 15.65 9.37
N LEU A 232 9.53 15.36 10.04
CA LEU A 232 9.57 15.15 11.50
C LEU A 232 9.17 16.39 12.31
N GLN A 233 9.40 17.60 11.78
CA GLN A 233 9.03 18.85 12.45
C GLN A 233 7.61 19.31 12.11
N ALA A 234 7.07 18.88 10.96
CA ALA A 234 5.78 19.34 10.46
C ALA A 234 4.58 18.67 11.14
N TYR A 235 4.78 17.46 11.71
CA TYR A 235 3.69 16.65 12.24
C TYR A 235 3.95 16.20 13.68
N PRO A 236 2.89 15.98 14.48
CA PRO A 236 3.03 15.47 15.83
C PRO A 236 3.66 14.06 15.83
N LEU A 237 4.26 13.69 16.96
CA LEU A 237 4.77 12.34 17.15
C LEU A 237 3.63 11.32 17.10
N ALA A 238 3.91 10.13 16.58
CA ALA A 238 3.01 8.99 16.68
C ALA A 238 2.92 8.47 18.12
N ASP A 239 1.90 7.67 18.43
CA ASP A 239 1.74 7.03 19.74
C ASP A 239 2.94 6.11 20.06
N LEU A 240 3.49 5.46 19.04
CA LEU A 240 4.70 4.64 19.12
C LEU A 240 5.64 4.96 17.96
N THR A 241 6.95 4.91 18.21
CA THR A 241 7.99 5.04 17.19
C THR A 241 8.92 3.84 17.28
N LEU A 242 9.15 3.19 16.14
CA LEU A 242 10.07 2.05 15.98
C LEU A 242 11.25 2.50 15.14
N ALA A 243 12.47 2.11 15.51
CA ALA A 243 13.64 2.35 14.66
C ALA A 243 13.59 1.51 13.39
N HIS A 244 13.00 0.31 13.46
CA HIS A 244 12.72 -0.57 12.32
C HIS A 244 11.50 -1.47 12.60
N ILE A 245 10.85 -1.92 11.54
CA ILE A 245 9.60 -2.71 11.65
C ILE A 245 9.75 -4.00 12.48
N GLY A 246 10.94 -4.60 12.49
CA GLY A 246 11.22 -5.82 13.26
C GLY A 246 11.02 -5.65 14.76
N GLU A 247 11.16 -4.43 15.31
CA GLU A 247 10.92 -4.16 16.74
C GLU A 247 9.46 -4.41 17.14
N LEU A 248 8.55 -4.39 16.20
CA LEU A 248 7.13 -4.67 16.46
C LEU A 248 6.89 -6.10 16.97
N VAL A 249 7.83 -7.02 16.74
CA VAL A 249 7.74 -8.40 17.22
C VAL A 249 7.72 -8.46 18.76
N ASP A 250 8.53 -7.61 19.40
CA ASP A 250 8.71 -7.60 20.85
C ASP A 250 8.03 -6.39 21.53
N CYS A 251 7.50 -5.46 20.73
CA CYS A 251 6.88 -4.24 21.21
C CYS A 251 5.55 -4.53 21.94
N SER A 252 5.38 -3.92 23.12
CA SER A 252 4.07 -3.86 23.78
C SER A 252 3.26 -2.71 23.17
N LEU A 253 2.18 -3.05 22.48
CA LEU A 253 1.32 -2.06 21.83
C LEU A 253 0.37 -1.34 22.80
N GLY A 254 0.42 -1.67 24.11
CA GLY A 254 -0.49 -1.09 25.11
C GLY A 254 -1.98 -1.41 24.86
N LEU A 255 -2.26 -2.38 23.99
CA LEU A 255 -3.61 -2.81 23.64
C LEU A 255 -4.13 -3.71 24.76
N VAL A 256 -4.76 -3.10 25.79
CA VAL A 256 -5.43 -3.83 26.85
C VAL A 256 -6.82 -4.19 26.35
N PRO A 257 -7.17 -5.48 26.18
CA PRO A 257 -8.54 -5.88 25.93
C PRO A 257 -9.39 -5.49 27.15
N GLY A 258 -10.28 -4.51 27.02
CA GLY A 258 -11.34 -4.27 28.00
C GLY A 258 -11.06 -3.31 29.16
N ALA A 259 -10.09 -2.40 29.11
CA ALA A 259 -10.02 -1.30 30.08
C ALA A 259 -11.07 -0.22 29.75
N GLY A 260 -12.30 -0.47 30.23
CA GLY A 260 -13.31 0.58 30.40
C GLY A 260 -12.74 1.70 31.29
N HIS A 261 -12.96 2.95 30.88
CA HIS A 261 -12.60 4.18 31.58
C HIS A 261 -12.91 4.08 33.09
N GLY A 262 -11.90 4.22 33.91
CA GLY A 262 -12.10 4.44 35.36
C GLY A 262 -10.86 4.15 36.17
N GLN A 263 -9.89 5.09 36.21
CA GLN A 263 -9.34 5.61 37.47
C GLN A 263 -8.04 6.38 37.19
N ARG A 264 -8.15 7.70 37.17
CA ARG A 264 -7.01 8.57 37.48
C ARG A 264 -6.66 8.30 38.94
N LEU A 265 -5.49 7.75 39.18
CA LEU A 265 -4.89 7.84 40.54
C LEU A 265 -4.13 9.15 40.61
N GLY A 266 -4.44 9.92 41.65
CA GLY A 266 -3.90 11.20 41.98
C GLY A 266 -2.42 11.20 42.40
#